data_e7d0f75ea9da6e5307a5c07a05966e6b
#
_entry.id   e7d0f75ea9da6e5307a5c07a05966e6b
#
_cell.length_a   1.000
_cell.length_b   1.000
_cell.length_c   1.000
_cell.angle_alpha   90.00
_cell.angle_beta   90.00
_cell.angle_gamma   90.00
#
_symmetry.space_group_name_H-M   'P 1'
#
loop_
_entity.id
_entity.type
_entity.pdbx_description
1 polymer ?
#
loop_
_entity_poly.entity_id
_entity_poly.type
_entity_poly.pdbx_seq_one_letter_code
_entity_poly.pdbx_strand_id
1 'polypeptide(L)'
;MAVIAICDANILIDYSKSDISIIKKIAEYYEEVCVQDIILQEVGIISDEQAEALGITIVETPLELEEVPSLSYQDRTCLYYVKQNKWECLTNDVALRKHCEAAGGTVVWGLQMLLKLVEADLITVTYAEKIARKINQVNPEINEKILNGFLDKLRKY
;
A
#
# COMPACT_ATOMS: atom_id res chain seq x y z
N MET A 1 -16.85 -8.48 7.30
CA MET A 1 -15.88 -8.24 8.38
C MET A 1 -15.01 -7.04 8.04
N ALA A 2 -14.91 -6.10 8.97
CA ALA A 2 -14.16 -4.88 8.78
C ALA A 2 -12.66 -5.19 8.71
N VAL A 3 -11.96 -4.67 7.70
CA VAL A 3 -10.51 -4.83 7.55
C VAL A 3 -9.87 -3.45 7.52
N ILE A 4 -8.83 -3.29 8.32
CA ILE A 4 -8.04 -2.07 8.38
C ILE A 4 -6.67 -2.36 7.78
N ALA A 5 -6.17 -1.46 6.96
CA ALA A 5 -4.86 -1.59 6.33
C ALA A 5 -3.91 -0.50 6.81
N ILE A 6 -2.62 -0.85 6.92
CA ILE A 6 -1.53 0.09 7.11
C ILE A 6 -0.70 0.16 5.83
N CYS A 7 -0.40 1.36 5.35
CA CYS A 7 0.20 1.55 4.04
C CYS A 7 1.63 2.06 4.14
N ASP A 8 2.56 1.39 3.45
CA ASP A 8 3.95 1.79 3.33
C ASP A 8 4.11 3.02 2.42
N ALA A 9 5.14 3.82 2.67
CA ALA A 9 5.44 5.04 1.93
C ALA A 9 5.56 4.80 0.42
N ASN A 10 6.23 3.73 -0.01
CA ASN A 10 6.46 3.45 -1.43
C ASN A 10 5.16 3.20 -2.19
N ILE A 11 4.18 2.59 -1.57
CA ILE A 11 2.85 2.39 -2.17
C ILE A 11 2.17 3.75 -2.39
N LEU A 12 2.20 4.62 -1.39
CA LEU A 12 1.64 5.96 -1.51
C LEU A 12 2.33 6.77 -2.61
N ILE A 13 3.66 6.70 -2.69
CA ILE A 13 4.44 7.41 -3.70
C ILE A 13 4.07 6.93 -5.10
N ASP A 14 4.03 5.62 -5.33
CA ASP A 14 3.69 5.05 -6.62
C ASP A 14 2.31 5.50 -7.10
N TYR A 15 1.31 5.40 -6.24
CA TYR A 15 -0.04 5.83 -6.59
C TYR A 15 -0.16 7.35 -6.73
N SER A 16 0.54 8.12 -5.89
CA SER A 16 0.52 9.58 -6.01
C SER A 16 1.12 10.07 -7.34
N LYS A 17 2.13 9.37 -7.85
CA LYS A 17 2.77 9.70 -9.13
C LYS A 17 2.00 9.19 -10.34
N SER A 18 1.21 8.13 -10.18
CA SER A 18 0.44 7.56 -11.29
C SER A 18 -0.95 8.14 -11.37
N ASP A 19 -1.74 7.99 -10.32
CA ASP A 19 -3.07 8.60 -10.18
C ASP A 19 -3.46 8.57 -8.71
N ILE A 20 -3.40 9.72 -8.06
CA ILE A 20 -3.64 9.84 -6.63
C ILE A 20 -5.05 9.41 -6.23
N SER A 21 -6.03 9.47 -7.12
CA SER A 21 -7.41 9.07 -6.85
C SER A 21 -7.56 7.57 -6.54
N ILE A 22 -6.57 6.75 -6.92
CA ILE A 22 -6.53 5.33 -6.55
C ILE A 22 -6.49 5.15 -5.04
N ILE A 23 -5.81 6.05 -4.32
CA ILE A 23 -5.73 5.98 -2.86
C ILE A 23 -7.14 6.06 -2.25
N LYS A 24 -8.00 6.90 -2.81
CA LYS A 24 -9.39 7.00 -2.39
C LYS A 24 -10.15 5.69 -2.63
N LYS A 25 -9.90 5.02 -3.75
CA LYS A 25 -10.50 3.72 -4.06
C LYS A 25 -10.02 2.64 -3.09
N ILE A 26 -8.75 2.66 -2.71
CA ILE A 26 -8.21 1.76 -1.69
C ILE A 26 -8.92 2.01 -0.36
N ALA A 27 -9.14 3.27 0.02
CA ALA A 27 -9.86 3.61 1.23
C ALA A 27 -11.34 3.17 1.19
N GLU A 28 -11.94 3.09 0.01
CA GLU A 28 -13.29 2.53 -0.14
C GLU A 28 -13.30 1.01 -0.02
N TYR A 29 -12.23 0.33 -0.43
CA TYR A 29 -12.10 -1.11 -0.34
C TYR A 29 -11.95 -1.60 1.10
N TYR A 30 -11.13 -0.91 1.88
CA TYR A 30 -10.95 -1.21 3.30
C TYR A 30 -11.92 -0.39 4.14
N GLU A 31 -12.14 -0.82 5.39
CA GLU A 31 -12.87 0.01 6.35
C GLU A 31 -12.09 1.28 6.65
N GLU A 32 -10.76 1.14 6.87
CA GLU A 32 -9.85 2.25 7.04
C GLU A 32 -8.51 1.94 6.38
N VAL A 33 -7.90 2.95 5.80
CA VAL A 33 -6.50 2.92 5.37
C VAL A 33 -5.74 3.86 6.29
N CYS A 34 -4.81 3.31 7.05
CA CYS A 34 -4.01 4.05 8.02
C CYS A 34 -2.61 4.32 7.49
N VAL A 35 -2.07 5.48 7.82
CA VAL A 35 -0.69 5.85 7.52
C VAL A 35 -0.13 6.55 8.75
N GLN A 36 1.07 6.15 9.17
CA GLN A 36 1.74 6.82 10.28
C GLN A 36 2.13 8.24 9.86
N ASP A 37 2.07 9.16 10.82
CA ASP A 37 2.44 10.56 10.61
C ASP A 37 3.84 10.71 10.02
N ILE A 38 4.83 9.93 10.48
CA ILE A 38 6.19 9.96 9.95
C ILE A 38 6.26 9.51 8.48
N ILE A 39 5.46 8.54 8.09
CA ILE A 39 5.41 8.06 6.70
C ILE A 39 4.79 9.12 5.80
N LEU A 40 3.74 9.78 6.24
CA LEU A 40 3.11 10.84 5.48
C LEU A 40 4.09 12.01 5.27
N GLN A 41 4.89 12.35 6.27
CA GLN A 41 5.95 13.36 6.14
C GLN A 41 7.02 12.92 5.14
N GLU A 42 7.42 11.65 5.15
CA GLU A 42 8.42 11.11 4.22
C GLU A 42 7.93 11.19 2.77
N VAL A 43 6.68 10.88 2.51
CA VAL A 43 6.08 11.00 1.18
C VAL A 43 6.15 12.44 0.66
N GLY A 44 5.86 13.43 1.51
CA GLY A 44 6.08 14.85 1.26
C GLY A 44 5.18 15.51 0.20
N ILE A 45 4.42 14.74 -0.57
CA ILE A 45 3.56 15.23 -1.65
C ILE A 45 2.07 15.14 -1.30
N ILE A 46 1.76 14.60 -0.14
CA ILE A 46 0.39 14.51 0.38
C ILE A 46 0.34 15.29 1.68
N SER A 47 -0.43 16.38 1.70
CA SER A 47 -0.67 17.13 2.94
C SER A 47 -1.67 16.40 3.83
N ASP A 48 -1.76 16.81 5.10
CA ASP A 48 -2.75 16.25 6.02
C ASP A 48 -4.18 16.44 5.50
N GLU A 49 -4.47 17.59 4.89
CA GLU A 49 -5.78 17.90 4.31
C GLU A 49 -6.09 16.99 3.11
N GLN A 50 -5.09 16.75 2.26
CA GLN A 50 -5.24 15.83 1.12
C GLN A 50 -5.43 14.39 1.61
N ALA A 51 -4.70 13.97 2.64
CA ALA A 51 -4.84 12.65 3.23
C ALA A 51 -6.27 12.43 3.73
N GLU A 52 -6.82 13.39 4.45
CA GLU A 52 -8.21 13.33 4.91
C GLU A 52 -9.19 13.23 3.74
N ALA A 53 -9.00 14.06 2.72
CA ALA A 53 -9.86 14.05 1.53
C ALA A 53 -9.79 12.73 0.75
N LEU A 54 -8.66 12.03 0.81
CA LEU A 54 -8.47 10.72 0.18
C LEU A 54 -9.00 9.56 1.04
N GLY A 55 -9.43 9.82 2.26
CA GLY A 55 -9.91 8.79 3.16
C GLY A 55 -8.81 8.11 3.98
N ILE A 56 -7.63 8.72 4.06
CA ILE A 56 -6.52 8.20 4.88
C ILE A 56 -6.72 8.63 6.33
N THR A 57 -6.60 7.67 7.25
CA THR A 57 -6.54 7.93 8.68
C THR A 57 -5.08 8.05 9.09
N ILE A 58 -4.69 9.20 9.64
CA ILE A 58 -3.34 9.42 10.13
C ILE A 58 -3.23 8.87 11.54
N VAL A 59 -2.27 7.98 11.77
CA VAL A 59 -2.03 7.38 13.08
C VAL A 59 -0.66 7.79 13.61
N GLU A 60 -0.51 7.75 14.93
CA GLU A 60 0.75 8.11 15.57
C GLU A 60 1.82 7.06 15.32
N THR A 61 3.07 7.54 15.17
CA THR A 61 4.24 6.64 15.13
C THR A 61 4.48 6.12 16.54
N PRO A 62 4.62 4.79 16.72
CA PRO A 62 4.88 4.22 18.05
C PRO A 62 6.20 4.73 18.64
N LEU A 63 6.20 5.01 19.95
CA LEU A 63 7.39 5.50 20.66
C LEU A 63 8.44 4.41 20.87
N GLU A 64 8.01 3.16 21.05
CA GLU A 64 8.89 2.03 21.25
C GLU A 64 8.65 0.97 20.20
N LEU A 65 9.72 0.55 19.52
CA LEU A 65 9.69 -0.46 18.47
C LEU A 65 10.71 -1.54 18.75
N GLU A 66 10.38 -2.78 18.37
CA GLU A 66 11.34 -3.88 18.43
C GLU A 66 12.51 -3.59 17.48
N GLU A 67 13.70 -4.03 17.91
CA GLU A 67 14.87 -4.01 17.03
C GLU A 67 14.75 -5.11 15.99
N VAL A 68 14.72 -4.70 14.72
CA VAL A 68 14.73 -5.61 13.58
C VAL A 68 15.75 -5.08 12.58
N PRO A 69 16.99 -5.60 12.62
CA PRO A 69 18.11 -5.02 11.84
C PRO A 69 17.88 -4.96 10.33
N SER A 70 17.07 -5.86 9.79
CA SER A 70 16.78 -5.92 8.36
C SER A 70 15.72 -4.91 7.91
N LEU A 71 15.05 -4.21 8.82
CA LEU A 71 13.99 -3.27 8.53
C LEU A 71 14.40 -1.83 8.86
N SER A 72 13.97 -0.89 8.00
CA SER A 72 14.08 0.53 8.29
C SER A 72 13.18 0.90 9.47
N TYR A 73 13.39 2.09 10.03
CA TYR A 73 12.53 2.59 11.10
C TYR A 73 11.06 2.65 10.65
N GLN A 74 10.81 3.15 9.44
CA GLN A 74 9.45 3.25 8.88
C GLN A 74 8.81 1.87 8.71
N ASP A 75 9.56 0.88 8.23
CA ASP A 75 9.05 -0.47 8.06
C ASP A 75 8.72 -1.13 9.41
N ARG A 76 9.51 -0.84 10.43
CA ARG A 76 9.23 -1.34 11.79
C ARG A 76 7.95 -0.76 12.36
N THR A 77 7.58 0.49 12.00
CA THR A 77 6.28 1.05 12.42
C THR A 77 5.12 0.30 11.78
N CYS A 78 5.24 -0.08 10.51
CA CYS A 78 4.22 -0.91 9.85
C CYS A 78 4.09 -2.27 10.53
N LEU A 79 5.21 -2.94 10.79
CA LEU A 79 5.22 -4.23 11.47
C LEU A 79 4.56 -4.16 12.85
N TYR A 80 4.81 -3.09 13.59
CA TYR A 80 4.19 -2.87 14.89
C TYR A 80 2.66 -2.97 14.81
N TYR A 81 2.04 -2.25 13.88
CA TYR A 81 0.59 -2.26 13.74
C TYR A 81 0.05 -3.60 13.25
N VAL A 82 0.79 -4.32 12.40
CA VAL A 82 0.41 -5.67 11.99
C VAL A 82 0.37 -6.60 13.21
N LYS A 83 1.39 -6.55 14.05
CA LYS A 83 1.47 -7.39 15.26
C LYS A 83 0.42 -7.02 16.31
N GLN A 84 0.25 -5.74 16.58
CA GLN A 84 -0.62 -5.28 17.67
C GLN A 84 -2.09 -5.29 17.29
N ASN A 85 -2.42 -4.87 16.07
CA ASN A 85 -3.80 -4.62 15.66
C ASN A 85 -4.32 -5.59 14.60
N LYS A 86 -3.49 -6.48 14.09
CA LYS A 86 -3.84 -7.43 13.03
C LYS A 86 -4.26 -6.73 11.73
N TRP A 87 -3.75 -5.55 11.48
CA TRP A 87 -4.02 -4.82 10.23
C TRP A 87 -3.29 -5.47 9.05
N GLU A 88 -3.87 -5.39 7.86
CA GLU A 88 -3.18 -5.79 6.62
C GLU A 88 -2.10 -4.76 6.29
N CYS A 89 -1.02 -5.21 5.69
CA CYS A 89 0.07 -4.33 5.30
C CYS A 89 0.13 -4.19 3.78
N LEU A 90 0.08 -2.94 3.29
CA LEU A 90 0.26 -2.65 1.88
C LEU A 90 1.72 -2.26 1.65
N THR A 91 2.50 -3.15 1.06
CA THR A 91 3.94 -2.93 0.81
C THR A 91 4.46 -3.78 -0.33
N ASN A 92 5.48 -3.25 -1.03
CA ASN A 92 6.28 -4.01 -2.00
C ASN A 92 7.62 -4.48 -1.40
N ASP A 93 7.93 -4.12 -0.16
CA ASP A 93 9.19 -4.48 0.48
C ASP A 93 9.20 -5.96 0.89
N VAL A 94 10.17 -6.73 0.37
CA VAL A 94 10.25 -8.17 0.61
C VAL A 94 10.56 -8.49 2.06
N ALA A 95 11.47 -7.73 2.69
CA ALA A 95 11.85 -7.97 4.09
C ALA A 95 10.67 -7.67 5.03
N LEU A 96 9.98 -6.56 4.84
CA LEU A 96 8.79 -6.22 5.62
C LEU A 96 7.71 -7.28 5.45
N ARG A 97 7.47 -7.74 4.22
CA ARG A 97 6.50 -8.80 3.95
C ARG A 97 6.79 -10.06 4.75
N LYS A 98 8.06 -10.51 4.71
CA LYS A 98 8.46 -11.73 5.43
C LYS A 98 8.20 -11.62 6.93
N HIS A 99 8.51 -10.48 7.52
CA HIS A 99 8.27 -10.25 8.95
C HIS A 99 6.78 -10.18 9.27
N CYS A 100 5.98 -9.53 8.44
CA CYS A 100 4.53 -9.47 8.63
C CYS A 100 3.89 -10.86 8.53
N GLU A 101 4.27 -11.64 7.52
CA GLU A 101 3.75 -13.00 7.33
C GLU A 101 4.17 -13.92 8.48
N ALA A 102 5.41 -13.81 8.96
CA ALA A 102 5.89 -14.58 10.12
C ALA A 102 5.12 -14.23 11.39
N ALA A 103 4.58 -13.02 11.49
CA ALA A 103 3.72 -12.60 12.60
C ALA A 103 2.25 -13.00 12.42
N GLY A 104 1.93 -13.74 11.36
CA GLY A 104 0.55 -14.15 11.05
C GLY A 104 -0.26 -13.08 10.31
N GLY A 105 0.40 -12.03 9.82
CA GLY A 105 -0.26 -10.94 9.10
C GLY A 105 -0.47 -11.23 7.62
N THR A 106 -1.33 -10.44 7.00
CA THR A 106 -1.59 -10.47 5.56
C THR A 106 -0.92 -9.28 4.90
N VAL A 107 -0.22 -9.54 3.79
CA VAL A 107 0.44 -8.50 3.00
C VAL A 107 -0.18 -8.44 1.61
N VAL A 108 -0.41 -7.21 1.14
CA VAL A 108 -0.92 -6.96 -0.21
C VAL A 108 0.12 -6.11 -0.95
N TRP A 109 0.54 -6.58 -2.12
CA TRP A 109 1.47 -5.85 -2.99
C TRP A 109 0.76 -4.71 -3.71
N GLY A 110 1.51 -3.70 -4.12
CA GLY A 110 0.93 -2.55 -4.80
C GLY A 110 0.08 -2.91 -6.01
N LEU A 111 0.61 -3.72 -6.94
CA LEU A 111 -0.16 -4.13 -8.12
C LEU A 111 -1.29 -5.10 -7.78
N GLN A 112 -1.08 -5.97 -6.80
CA GLN A 112 -2.14 -6.87 -6.32
C GLN A 112 -3.34 -6.08 -5.81
N MET A 113 -3.10 -4.92 -5.23
CA MET A 113 -4.19 -4.04 -4.77
C MET A 113 -5.10 -3.64 -5.93
N LEU A 114 -4.54 -3.37 -7.11
CA LEU A 114 -5.34 -3.06 -8.30
C LEU A 114 -6.26 -4.23 -8.68
N LEU A 115 -5.78 -5.47 -8.59
CA LEU A 115 -6.63 -6.65 -8.85
C LEU A 115 -7.79 -6.72 -7.86
N LYS A 116 -7.52 -6.46 -6.58
CA LYS A 116 -8.57 -6.45 -5.56
C LYS A 116 -9.62 -5.37 -5.83
N LEU A 117 -9.20 -4.20 -6.30
CA LEU A 117 -10.13 -3.13 -6.67
C LEU A 117 -11.00 -3.52 -7.88
N VAL A 118 -10.43 -4.21 -8.87
CA VAL A 118 -11.18 -4.73 -10.02
C VAL A 118 -12.20 -5.77 -9.56
N GLU A 119 -11.77 -6.72 -8.73
CA GLU A 119 -12.66 -7.75 -8.18
C GLU A 119 -13.84 -7.17 -7.40
N ALA A 120 -13.62 -6.05 -6.73
CA ALA A 120 -14.65 -5.35 -5.95
C ALA A 120 -15.47 -4.37 -6.78
N ASP A 121 -15.28 -4.31 -8.09
CA ASP A 121 -15.94 -3.38 -9.02
C ASP A 121 -15.73 -1.90 -8.68
N LEU A 122 -14.63 -1.57 -8.01
CA LEU A 122 -14.27 -0.19 -7.69
C LEU A 122 -13.53 0.51 -8.82
N ILE A 123 -12.85 -0.26 -9.68
CA ILE A 123 -12.21 0.25 -10.91
C ILE A 123 -12.42 -0.76 -12.04
N THR A 124 -12.26 -0.29 -13.28
CA THR A 124 -12.35 -1.15 -14.47
C THR A 124 -11.00 -1.82 -14.76
N VAL A 125 -11.02 -2.91 -15.53
CA VAL A 125 -9.81 -3.59 -16.03
C VAL A 125 -8.95 -2.61 -16.84
N THR A 126 -9.56 -1.82 -17.73
CA THR A 126 -8.84 -0.83 -18.54
C THR A 126 -8.14 0.22 -17.69
N TYR A 127 -8.80 0.70 -16.64
CA TYR A 127 -8.22 1.68 -15.73
C TYR A 127 -7.06 1.08 -14.94
N ALA A 128 -7.21 -0.16 -14.44
CA ALA A 128 -6.15 -0.87 -13.73
C ALA A 128 -4.91 -1.05 -14.59
N GLU A 129 -5.06 -1.42 -15.86
CA GLU A 129 -3.93 -1.53 -16.79
C GLU A 129 -3.22 -0.20 -16.98
N LYS A 130 -3.99 0.88 -17.16
CA LYS A 130 -3.43 2.23 -17.31
C LYS A 130 -2.57 2.63 -16.11
N ILE A 131 -3.08 2.40 -14.91
CA ILE A 131 -2.34 2.73 -13.69
C ILE A 131 -1.09 1.87 -13.54
N ALA A 132 -1.19 0.56 -13.79
CA ALA A 132 -0.03 -0.34 -13.72
C ALA A 132 1.09 0.10 -14.67
N ARG A 133 0.76 0.50 -15.90
CA ARG A 133 1.73 0.99 -16.85
C ARG A 133 2.40 2.29 -16.41
N LYS A 134 1.65 3.19 -15.78
CA LYS A 134 2.22 4.41 -15.20
C LYS A 134 3.18 4.10 -14.04
N ILE A 135 2.82 3.16 -13.19
CA ILE A 135 3.69 2.73 -12.08
C ILE A 135 5.01 2.16 -12.64
N ASN A 136 4.92 1.32 -13.67
CA ASN A 136 6.12 0.79 -14.35
C ASN A 136 7.03 1.92 -14.86
N GLN A 137 6.47 3.02 -15.33
CA GLN A 137 7.24 4.17 -15.82
C GLN A 137 7.91 4.97 -14.69
N VAL A 138 7.27 5.08 -13.53
CA VAL A 138 7.76 5.94 -12.45
C VAL A 138 8.55 5.18 -11.37
N ASN A 139 8.47 3.87 -11.34
CA ASN A 139 9.16 3.03 -10.36
C ASN A 139 9.99 1.94 -11.06
N PRO A 140 11.34 2.10 -11.14
CA PRO A 140 12.21 1.13 -11.81
C PRO A 140 12.16 -0.28 -11.23
N GLU A 141 11.77 -0.44 -9.96
CA GLU A 141 11.64 -1.74 -9.32
C GLU A 141 10.47 -2.53 -9.86
N ILE A 142 9.44 -1.86 -10.37
CA ILE A 142 8.32 -2.49 -11.06
C ILE A 142 8.68 -2.60 -12.55
N ASN A 143 9.50 -3.61 -12.87
CA ASN A 143 10.04 -3.81 -14.22
C ASN A 143 9.02 -4.46 -15.15
N GLU A 144 9.42 -4.64 -16.42
CA GLU A 144 8.57 -5.25 -17.46
C GLU A 144 8.09 -6.65 -17.10
N LYS A 145 8.93 -7.45 -16.44
CA LYS A 145 8.56 -8.82 -16.04
C LYS A 145 7.42 -8.77 -15.01
N ILE A 146 7.53 -7.90 -14.04
CA ILE A 146 6.50 -7.72 -13.00
C ILE A 146 5.21 -7.19 -13.62
N LEU A 147 5.32 -6.19 -14.49
CA LEU A 147 4.18 -5.61 -15.20
C LEU A 147 3.46 -6.66 -16.04
N ASN A 148 4.20 -7.43 -16.84
CA ASN A 148 3.61 -8.47 -17.71
C ASN A 148 2.91 -9.56 -16.88
N GLY A 149 3.51 -9.96 -15.77
CA GLY A 149 2.88 -10.92 -14.85
C GLY A 149 1.55 -10.40 -14.30
N PHE A 150 1.51 -9.13 -13.95
CA PHE A 150 0.27 -8.48 -13.50
C PHE A 150 -0.77 -8.42 -14.62
N LEU A 151 -0.38 -8.00 -15.82
CA LEU A 151 -1.28 -7.90 -16.97
C LEU A 151 -1.88 -9.27 -17.35
N ASP A 152 -1.09 -10.35 -17.25
CA ASP A 152 -1.59 -11.69 -17.48
C ASP A 152 -2.69 -12.07 -16.48
N LYS A 153 -2.52 -11.71 -15.22
CA LYS A 153 -3.56 -11.93 -14.19
C LYS A 153 -4.79 -11.06 -14.45
N LEU A 154 -4.58 -9.81 -14.87
CA LEU A 154 -5.66 -8.87 -15.14
C LEU A 154 -6.57 -9.33 -16.29
N ARG A 155 -6.01 -10.02 -17.29
CA ARG A 155 -6.77 -10.54 -18.44
C ARG A 155 -7.78 -11.62 -18.08
N LYS A 156 -7.73 -12.15 -16.87
CA LYS A 156 -8.68 -13.17 -16.40
C LYS A 156 -10.00 -12.58 -15.87
N TYR A 157 -10.09 -11.28 -15.83
CA TYR A 157 -11.30 -10.58 -15.36
C TYR A 157 -12.20 -10.06 -16.48
#